data_469e6b83198c34125fea678f8fc85141
#
_entry.id   469e6b83198c34125fea678f8fc85141
#
_cell.length_a   1.000
_cell.length_b   1.000
_cell.length_c   1.000
_cell.angle_alpha   90.00
_cell.angle_beta   90.00
_cell.angle_gamma   90.00
#
_symmetry.space_group_name_H-M   'P 1'
#
loop_
_entity.id
_entity.type
_entity.pdbx_description
1 polymer ?
#
loop_
_entity_poly.entity_id
_entity_poly.type
_entity_poly.pdbx_seq_one_letter_code
_entity_poly.pdbx_strand_id
1 'polypeptide(L)'
;MNNFFLLVSTWPVTVKPRGLGTSKNLTGQYDLQLSNKSLALVRKDTKEPMIELELISVRRCGHTDCFFYMELGRSAVTGAGELWIQVDDQIIAQNMHEAILG
;
A
#
# COMPACT_ATOMS: atom_id res chain seq x y z
N MET A 1 -0.37 -5.76 26.46
CA MET A 1 -1.00 -5.13 26.10
C MET A 1 -0.58 -4.23 25.16
N ASN A 2 0.14 -3.85 24.96
CA ASN A 2 0.59 -2.97 24.12
C ASN A 2 0.77 -3.41 22.77
N ASN A 3 -0.26 -3.74 22.12
CA ASN A 3 -0.21 -4.12 20.77
C ASN A 3 -0.52 -3.00 19.88
N PHE A 4 -0.03 -1.85 20.16
CA PHE A 4 -0.29 -0.76 19.27
C PHE A 4 0.76 -0.74 18.20
N PHE A 5 0.36 -0.29 17.01
CA PHE A 5 1.27 -0.09 15.92
C PHE A 5 1.76 1.34 15.95
N LEU A 6 3.03 1.53 15.66
CA LEU A 6 3.56 2.85 15.50
C LEU A 6 3.29 3.30 14.07
N LEU A 7 2.39 4.27 13.93
CA LEU A 7 2.09 4.83 12.63
C LEU A 7 3.24 5.71 12.17
N VAL A 8 3.82 5.39 11.04
CA VAL A 8 4.97 6.11 10.50
C VAL A 8 4.52 7.18 9.54
N SER A 9 3.66 6.85 8.59
CA SER A 9 3.24 7.78 7.53
C SER A 9 1.88 7.41 7.01
N THR A 10 1.20 8.40 6.43
CA THR A 10 -0.08 8.20 5.76
C THR A 10 -0.06 9.00 4.46
N TRP A 11 -0.48 8.39 3.37
CA TRP A 11 -0.57 9.05 2.08
C TRP A 11 -1.93 8.82 1.44
N PRO A 12 -2.53 9.84 0.84
CA PRO A 12 -3.73 9.64 0.01
C PRO A 12 -3.32 9.00 -1.31
N VAL A 13 -3.99 7.93 -1.69
CA VAL A 13 -3.60 7.14 -2.86
C VAL A 13 -4.82 6.69 -3.65
N THR A 14 -4.58 6.29 -4.91
CA THR A 14 -5.58 5.64 -5.74
C THR A 14 -5.01 4.32 -6.22
N VAL A 15 -5.66 3.22 -5.87
CA VAL A 15 -5.28 1.89 -6.38
C VAL A 15 -5.82 1.76 -7.79
N LYS A 16 -4.94 1.42 -8.72
CA LYS A 16 -5.29 1.36 -10.15
C LYS A 16 -5.86 -0.01 -10.52
N PRO A 17 -6.68 -0.07 -11.59
CA PRO A 17 -7.27 -1.33 -12.04
C PRO A 17 -6.25 -2.18 -12.81
N ARG A 18 -5.26 -2.66 -12.10
CA ARG A 18 -4.15 -3.40 -12.66
C ARG A 18 -3.66 -4.40 -11.61
N GLY A 19 -3.36 -5.61 -12.01
CA GLY A 19 -2.90 -6.64 -11.07
C GLY A 19 -3.94 -6.91 -9.99
N LEU A 20 -3.51 -6.82 -8.74
CA LEU A 20 -4.40 -7.09 -7.61
C LEU A 20 -5.52 -6.07 -7.47
N GLY A 21 -5.32 -4.84 -8.00
CA GLY A 21 -6.38 -3.86 -8.01
C GLY A 21 -7.62 -4.39 -8.71
N THR A 22 -7.40 -5.05 -9.85
CA THR A 22 -8.49 -5.66 -10.60
C THR A 22 -8.89 -7.01 -10.01
N SER A 23 -7.92 -7.91 -9.82
CA SER A 23 -8.25 -9.29 -9.46
C SER A 23 -8.85 -9.42 -8.06
N LYS A 24 -8.53 -8.50 -7.17
CA LYS A 24 -9.04 -8.52 -5.79
C LYS A 24 -10.01 -7.37 -5.51
N ASN A 25 -10.44 -6.68 -6.55
CA ASN A 25 -11.44 -5.62 -6.44
C ASN A 25 -11.01 -4.54 -5.43
N LEU A 26 -9.77 -4.11 -5.53
CA LEU A 26 -9.22 -3.11 -4.62
C LEU A 26 -9.12 -1.73 -5.26
N THR A 27 -9.57 -1.58 -6.50
CA THR A 27 -9.49 -0.30 -7.22
C THR A 27 -10.25 0.78 -6.45
N GLY A 28 -9.65 1.95 -6.31
CA GLY A 28 -10.34 3.07 -5.65
C GLY A 28 -9.39 3.93 -4.83
N GLN A 29 -9.99 4.86 -4.10
CA GLN A 29 -9.24 5.84 -3.31
C GLN A 29 -9.17 5.43 -1.86
N TYR A 30 -7.98 5.57 -1.29
CA TYR A 30 -7.72 5.18 0.09
C TYR A 30 -6.69 6.11 0.70
N ASP A 31 -6.54 5.99 2.02
CA ASP A 31 -5.34 6.43 2.70
C ASP A 31 -4.46 5.19 2.90
N LEU A 32 -3.23 5.25 2.45
CA LEU A 32 -2.27 4.18 2.69
C LEU A 32 -1.52 4.52 3.96
N GLN A 33 -1.68 3.69 4.99
CA GLN A 33 -1.06 3.93 6.29
C GLN A 33 0.07 2.95 6.49
N LEU A 34 1.27 3.48 6.71
CA LEU A 34 2.45 2.68 6.98
C LEU A 34 2.70 2.66 8.48
N SER A 35 2.81 1.47 9.05
CA SER A 35 3.22 1.30 10.42
C SER A 35 4.57 0.58 10.45
N ASN A 36 5.06 0.29 11.64
CA ASN A 36 6.32 -0.42 11.77
C ASN A 36 6.25 -1.88 11.30
N LYS A 37 5.06 -2.42 11.05
CA LYS A 37 4.89 -3.81 10.63
C LYS A 37 4.04 -4.00 9.41
N SER A 38 3.22 -3.03 9.04
CA SER A 38 2.20 -3.27 8.02
C SER A 38 1.88 -2.04 7.20
N LEU A 39 1.20 -2.31 6.08
CA LEU A 39 0.61 -1.29 5.24
C LEU A 39 -0.89 -1.54 5.22
N ALA A 40 -1.69 -0.52 5.49
CA ALA A 40 -3.14 -0.65 5.47
C ALA A 40 -3.74 0.29 4.43
N LEU A 41 -4.67 -0.21 3.63
CA LEU A 41 -5.48 0.62 2.75
C LEU A 41 -6.77 0.92 3.50
N VAL A 42 -6.95 2.18 3.86
CA VAL A 42 -8.07 2.60 4.69
C VAL A 42 -9.02 3.44 3.85
N ARG A 43 -10.29 3.08 3.83
CA ARG A 43 -11.26 3.83 3.05
C ARG A 43 -11.42 5.23 3.60
N LYS A 44 -11.49 6.19 2.70
CA LYS A 44 -11.56 7.58 3.12
C LYS A 44 -12.91 7.93 3.72
N ASP A 45 -13.98 7.35 3.20
CA ASP A 45 -15.32 7.69 3.63
C ASP A 45 -15.70 7.05 4.97
N THR A 46 -15.35 5.79 5.21
CA THR A 46 -15.76 5.09 6.43
C THR A 46 -14.63 4.99 7.44
N LYS A 47 -13.41 5.30 7.06
CA LYS A 47 -12.22 5.18 7.90
C LYS A 47 -11.96 3.73 8.34
N GLU A 48 -12.50 2.79 7.57
CA GLU A 48 -12.29 1.38 7.86
C GLU A 48 -11.21 0.80 6.97
N PRO A 49 -10.36 -0.08 7.51
CA PRO A 49 -9.35 -0.71 6.68
C PRO A 49 -10.01 -1.68 5.69
N MET A 50 -9.69 -1.51 4.41
CA MET A 50 -10.11 -2.44 3.37
C MET A 50 -9.24 -3.68 3.41
N ILE A 51 -7.94 -3.48 3.65
CA ILE A 51 -6.99 -4.58 3.68
C ILE A 51 -5.75 -4.12 4.43
N GLU A 52 -5.11 -5.04 5.13
CA GLU A 52 -3.87 -4.79 5.82
C GLU A 52 -2.85 -5.82 5.36
N LEU A 53 -1.68 -5.34 4.91
CA LEU A 53 -0.62 -6.16 4.39
C LEU A 53 0.57 -6.11 5.33
N GLU A 54 1.12 -7.27 5.67
CA GLU A 54 2.34 -7.30 6.46
C GLU A 54 3.52 -6.90 5.58
N LEU A 55 4.43 -6.10 6.10
CA LEU A 55 5.57 -5.64 5.32
C LEU A 55 6.42 -6.80 4.83
N ILE A 56 6.50 -7.89 5.59
CA ILE A 56 7.28 -9.05 5.17
C ILE A 56 6.68 -9.73 3.94
N SER A 57 5.43 -9.40 3.57
CA SER A 57 4.82 -9.95 2.37
C SER A 57 5.22 -9.18 1.11
N VAL A 58 5.86 -8.03 1.26
CA VAL A 58 6.30 -7.22 0.11
C VAL A 58 7.63 -7.76 -0.37
N ARG A 59 7.64 -8.37 -1.56
CA ARG A 59 8.86 -8.93 -2.13
C ARG A 59 9.75 -7.86 -2.72
N ARG A 60 9.14 -6.86 -3.34
CA ARG A 60 9.86 -5.72 -3.88
C ARG A 60 8.89 -4.59 -4.16
N CYS A 61 9.42 -3.39 -4.25
CA CYS A 61 8.63 -2.23 -4.59
C CYS A 61 9.50 -1.24 -5.36
N GLY A 62 8.86 -0.26 -5.95
CA GLY A 62 9.53 0.78 -6.70
C GLY A 62 8.57 1.90 -7.03
N HIS A 63 9.08 2.88 -7.77
CA HIS A 63 8.25 3.98 -8.21
C HIS A 63 8.67 4.41 -9.61
N THR A 64 7.72 4.99 -10.34
CA THR A 64 7.98 5.60 -11.63
C THR A 64 6.96 6.70 -11.81
N ASP A 65 7.41 7.92 -12.09
CA ASP A 65 6.56 9.10 -12.16
C ASP A 65 5.73 9.20 -10.87
N CYS A 66 4.42 9.32 -10.96
CA CYS A 66 3.55 9.44 -9.80
C CYS A 66 2.96 8.09 -9.38
N PHE A 67 3.60 6.98 -9.78
CA PHE A 67 3.13 5.65 -9.40
C PHE A 67 4.11 5.00 -8.45
N PHE A 68 3.56 4.38 -7.42
CA PHE A 68 4.29 3.47 -6.55
C PHE A 68 3.74 2.07 -6.79
N TYR A 69 4.61 1.08 -6.93
CA TYR A 69 4.15 -0.29 -7.16
C TYR A 69 4.89 -1.25 -6.25
N MET A 70 4.25 -2.35 -5.93
CA MET A 70 4.87 -3.39 -5.14
C MET A 70 4.43 -4.76 -5.61
N GLU A 71 5.30 -5.72 -5.44
CA GLU A 71 5.03 -7.13 -5.71
C GLU A 71 4.87 -7.82 -4.38
N LEU A 72 3.74 -8.50 -4.19
CA LEU A 72 3.45 -9.23 -2.96
C LEU A 72 3.67 -10.72 -3.18
N GLY A 73 4.16 -11.38 -2.14
CA GLY A 73 4.40 -12.81 -2.19
C GLY A 73 3.16 -13.61 -1.81
N ARG A 74 3.30 -14.93 -1.85
CA ARG A 74 2.17 -15.81 -1.60
C ARG A 74 1.66 -15.74 -0.16
N SER A 75 2.47 -15.27 0.77
CA SER A 75 2.03 -15.15 2.17
C SER A 75 1.14 -13.94 2.40
N ALA A 76 1.02 -13.04 1.41
CA ALA A 76 0.15 -11.87 1.57
C ALA A 76 -1.30 -12.30 1.64
N VAL A 77 -2.11 -11.55 2.37
CA VAL A 77 -3.53 -11.84 2.49
C VAL A 77 -4.24 -11.79 1.15
N THR A 78 -3.70 -11.04 0.17
CA THR A 78 -4.24 -10.99 -1.18
C THR A 78 -3.80 -12.16 -2.05
N GLY A 79 -2.80 -12.92 -1.61
CA GLY A 79 -2.08 -13.82 -2.49
C GLY A 79 -1.04 -13.04 -3.27
N ALA A 80 -0.27 -13.75 -4.08
CA ALA A 80 0.80 -13.16 -4.87
C ALA A 80 0.25 -12.27 -5.98
N GLY A 81 0.96 -11.18 -6.27
CA GLY A 81 0.57 -10.28 -7.36
C GLY A 81 1.14 -8.89 -7.16
N GLU A 82 0.82 -8.01 -8.09
CA GLU A 82 1.28 -6.64 -8.07
C GLU A 82 0.17 -5.68 -7.69
N LEU A 83 0.54 -4.64 -6.96
CA LEU A 83 -0.37 -3.57 -6.60
C LEU A 83 0.19 -2.27 -7.15
N TRP A 84 -0.60 -1.57 -7.95
CA TRP A 84 -0.21 -0.30 -8.55
C TRP A 84 -1.01 0.83 -7.95
N ILE A 85 -0.30 1.83 -7.47
CA ILE A 85 -0.88 2.92 -6.69
C ILE A 85 -0.45 4.25 -7.30
N GLN A 86 -1.41 5.12 -7.53
CA GLN A 86 -1.15 6.46 -8.06
C GLN A 86 -1.21 7.46 -6.92
N VAL A 87 -0.26 8.40 -6.91
CA VAL A 87 -0.19 9.48 -5.93
C VAL A 87 -0.11 10.81 -6.65
N ASP A 88 -0.10 11.90 -5.90
CA ASP A 88 -0.22 13.23 -6.50
C ASP A 88 0.98 13.64 -7.33
N ASP A 89 2.18 13.25 -6.92
CA ASP A 89 3.36 13.62 -7.70
C ASP A 89 4.51 12.63 -7.48
N GLN A 90 5.56 12.83 -8.26
CA GLN A 90 6.71 11.94 -8.25
C GLN A 90 7.46 11.94 -6.93
N ILE A 91 7.49 13.07 -6.24
CA ILE A 91 8.22 13.15 -4.98
C ILE A 91 7.53 12.30 -3.92
N ILE A 92 6.20 12.29 -3.92
CA ILE A 92 5.44 11.44 -2.99
C ILE A 92 5.71 9.97 -3.30
N ALA A 93 5.70 9.59 -4.58
CA ALA A 93 5.96 8.20 -4.97
C ALA A 93 7.35 7.77 -4.53
N GLN A 94 8.34 8.64 -4.68
CA GLN A 94 9.70 8.36 -4.24
C GLN A 94 9.76 8.23 -2.72
N ASN A 95 9.08 9.11 -2.00
CA ASN A 95 9.05 9.05 -0.53
C ASN A 95 8.43 7.74 -0.04
N MET A 96 7.37 7.28 -0.69
CA MET A 96 6.74 6.01 -0.35
C MET A 96 7.70 4.86 -0.58
N HIS A 97 8.40 4.88 -1.71
CA HIS A 97 9.36 3.83 -2.03
C HIS A 97 10.45 3.77 -0.95
N GLU A 98 10.98 4.91 -0.57
CA GLU A 98 12.05 4.96 0.42
C GLU A 98 11.56 4.53 1.81
N ALA A 99 10.36 4.97 2.19
CA ALA A 99 9.82 4.64 3.49
C ALA A 99 9.47 3.17 3.63
N ILE A 100 8.91 2.59 2.56
CA ILE A 100 8.47 1.20 2.60
C ILE A 100 9.64 0.24 2.43
N LEU A 101 10.60 0.62 1.55
CA LEU A 101 11.77 -0.21 1.35
C LEU A 101 12.63 -0.26 2.59
N GLY A 102 12.72 0.84 3.25
CA GLY A 102 13.60 0.98 4.36
C GLY A 102 13.18 0.46 5.63
#